data_c88eab344c7c88067a7d4b2a62abcd0f
#
_entry.id   c88eab344c7c88067a7d4b2a62abcd0f
#
_cell.length_a   1.000
_cell.length_b   1.000
_cell.length_c   1.000
_cell.angle_alpha   90.00
_cell.angle_beta   90.00
_cell.angle_gamma   90.00
#
_symmetry.space_group_name_H-M   'P 1'
#
loop_
_entity.id
_entity.type
_entity.pdbx_description
1 polymer ?
#
loop_
_entity_poly.entity_id
_entity_poly.type
_entity_poly.pdbx_seq_one_letter_code
_entity_poly.pdbx_strand_id
1 'polypeptide(L)'
;MIGGSAVAGLVLAPGAAFACACGCGVFDVGTSSMFPEGSGGMAYVDYDYQDQNHNWSGTSSAPAVNNPDRKIETDFVTLGLQYMFNRSWGAQLELPFEYRNYKGVLDDAAVNRRWDSLGDIRLEAIYTGFSEDLSSGLTLGLKLPTGSDNRDADVIDRDTQIGTGSTDLLFGGFHRGRFGNSPWNWFGQALLDVPVLKEGGYRPGVETDAALGIYYDGFSLGRVRIAPVAQIIGSWRGRDNGPAADPEDTGYQRVLLSPGVEFHLHPVKIYADVEFPVYEHVTGNQLVAPVLFKLSVSYMF
;
A
#
# COMPACT_ATOMS: atom_id res chain seq x y z
N MET A 1 -41.97 36.79 42.23
CA MET A 1 -41.68 36.50 40.82
C MET A 1 -40.30 35.82 40.79
N ILE A 2 -40.29 34.51 40.64
CA ILE A 2 -39.05 33.71 40.61
C ILE A 2 -38.88 33.24 39.18
N GLY A 3 -37.87 33.79 38.49
CA GLY A 3 -37.55 33.43 37.15
C GLY A 3 -36.69 32.12 37.15
N GLY A 4 -37.24 31.07 36.58
CA GLY A 4 -36.52 29.84 36.35
C GLY A 4 -35.73 29.88 35.05
N SER A 5 -34.42 29.80 35.11
CA SER A 5 -33.57 29.62 33.93
C SER A 5 -33.54 28.14 33.54
N ALA A 6 -34.07 27.84 32.37
CA ALA A 6 -33.92 26.52 31.77
C ALA A 6 -32.54 26.41 31.14
N VAL A 7 -31.70 25.53 31.67
CA VAL A 7 -30.44 25.12 31.04
C VAL A 7 -30.78 24.07 29.99
N ALA A 8 -30.68 24.43 28.73
CA ALA A 8 -30.75 23.51 27.61
C ALA A 8 -29.43 22.72 27.55
N GLY A 9 -29.45 21.47 27.99
CA GLY A 9 -28.35 20.53 27.81
C GLY A 9 -28.20 20.19 26.32
N LEU A 10 -27.07 20.57 25.74
CA LEU A 10 -26.66 20.16 24.40
C LEU A 10 -26.26 18.66 24.51
N VAL A 11 -27.10 17.77 24.06
CA VAL A 11 -26.78 16.36 23.88
C VAL A 11 -25.89 16.28 22.63
N LEU A 12 -24.60 16.20 22.83
CA LEU A 12 -23.66 15.80 21.78
C LEU A 12 -23.98 14.31 21.49
N ALA A 13 -24.60 14.04 20.36
CA ALA A 13 -24.67 12.68 19.82
C ALA A 13 -23.21 12.22 19.57
N PRO A 14 -22.79 11.02 19.99
CA PRO A 14 -21.52 10.48 19.59
C PRO A 14 -21.55 10.38 18.05
N GLY A 15 -20.64 11.09 17.37
CA GLY A 15 -20.40 10.90 15.96
C GLY A 15 -20.06 9.42 15.73
N ALA A 16 -20.68 8.82 14.73
CA ALA A 16 -20.31 7.47 14.34
C ALA A 16 -18.82 7.49 13.93
N ALA A 17 -17.98 6.78 14.69
CA ALA A 17 -16.60 6.57 14.34
C ALA A 17 -16.59 5.54 13.20
N PHE A 18 -16.03 5.93 12.07
CA PHE A 18 -15.89 5.08 10.89
C PHE A 18 -14.44 4.60 10.83
N ALA A 19 -14.22 3.35 10.47
CA ALA A 19 -12.92 2.73 10.46
C ALA A 19 -12.31 2.69 9.07
N CYS A 20 -11.01 2.94 9.02
CA CYS A 20 -10.20 3.09 7.81
C CYS A 20 -9.86 1.75 7.13
N ALA A 21 -9.92 1.70 5.80
CA ALA A 21 -9.35 0.65 4.96
C ALA A 21 -7.92 1.00 4.55
N CYS A 22 -7.07 1.29 5.53
CA CYS A 22 -5.69 1.67 5.27
C CYS A 22 -4.80 0.45 5.05
N GLY A 23 -3.77 0.54 4.22
CA GLY A 23 -2.73 -0.46 4.17
C GLY A 23 -2.32 -0.99 2.79
N CYS A 24 -2.60 -0.27 1.70
CA CYS A 24 -2.12 -0.64 0.38
C CYS A 24 -0.64 -0.29 0.16
N GLY A 25 -0.08 0.68 0.88
CA GLY A 25 1.32 1.12 0.70
C GLY A 25 2.37 0.03 0.94
N VAL A 26 2.07 -0.99 1.73
CA VAL A 26 2.98 -2.14 1.92
C VAL A 26 3.30 -2.86 0.62
N PHE A 27 2.41 -2.80 -0.37
CA PHE A 27 2.62 -3.42 -1.68
C PHE A 27 3.53 -2.61 -2.61
N ASP A 28 3.82 -1.35 -2.29
CA ASP A 28 4.67 -0.46 -3.09
C ASP A 28 6.17 -0.77 -2.92
N VAL A 29 6.52 -1.59 -1.94
CA VAL A 29 7.90 -1.99 -1.62
C VAL A 29 8.04 -3.53 -1.53
N GLY A 30 9.26 -4.01 -1.40
CA GLY A 30 9.50 -5.43 -1.13
C GLY A 30 9.63 -6.33 -2.36
N THR A 31 9.60 -5.77 -3.56
CA THR A 31 9.71 -6.56 -4.80
C THR A 31 11.02 -6.26 -5.52
N SER A 32 12.10 -6.94 -5.11
CA SER A 32 13.44 -6.74 -5.71
C SER A 32 13.51 -7.04 -7.21
N SER A 33 12.58 -7.85 -7.73
CA SER A 33 12.44 -8.15 -9.16
C SER A 33 12.09 -6.94 -10.02
N MET A 34 11.59 -5.86 -9.39
CA MET A 34 11.20 -4.61 -10.05
C MET A 34 12.36 -3.63 -10.20
N PHE A 35 13.51 -3.87 -9.57
CA PHE A 35 14.67 -2.99 -9.71
C PHE A 35 15.26 -3.08 -11.12
N PRO A 36 15.68 -1.92 -11.72
CA PRO A 36 16.32 -1.92 -13.02
C PRO A 36 17.55 -2.82 -13.07
N GLU A 37 17.65 -3.65 -14.11
CA GLU A 37 18.82 -4.55 -14.31
C GLU A 37 19.73 -4.12 -15.46
N GLY A 38 19.29 -3.14 -16.25
CA GLY A 38 20.01 -2.65 -17.41
C GLY A 38 19.26 -1.55 -18.14
N SER A 39 19.77 -1.13 -19.29
CA SER A 39 18.99 -0.34 -20.24
C SER A 39 17.94 -1.23 -20.92
N GLY A 40 16.78 -0.67 -21.25
CA GLY A 40 15.66 -1.39 -21.83
C GLY A 40 14.41 -1.24 -21.00
N GLY A 41 13.39 -2.02 -21.29
CA GLY A 41 12.10 -1.92 -20.66
C GLY A 41 11.72 -3.17 -19.87
N MET A 42 10.80 -2.97 -18.95
CA MET A 42 10.12 -4.03 -18.21
C MET A 42 8.64 -3.67 -18.14
N ALA A 43 7.79 -4.57 -18.60
CA ALA A 43 6.36 -4.50 -18.37
C ALA A 43 5.99 -5.53 -17.29
N TYR A 44 5.09 -5.17 -16.38
CA TYR A 44 4.70 -6.08 -15.30
C TYR A 44 3.24 -5.97 -14.94
N VAL A 45 2.75 -7.03 -14.32
CA VAL A 45 1.44 -7.09 -13.68
C VAL A 45 1.67 -7.55 -12.25
N ASP A 46 1.24 -6.74 -11.31
CA ASP A 46 1.17 -7.09 -9.90
C ASP A 46 -0.26 -7.39 -9.51
N TYR A 47 -0.45 -8.45 -8.76
CA TYR A 47 -1.70 -8.79 -8.10
C TYR A 47 -1.44 -8.84 -6.61
N ASP A 48 -2.15 -8.00 -5.87
CA ASP A 48 -2.07 -7.94 -4.42
C ASP A 48 -3.45 -8.17 -3.82
N TYR A 49 -3.50 -8.90 -2.72
CA TYR A 49 -4.74 -9.24 -2.06
C TYR A 49 -4.67 -9.00 -0.57
N GLN A 50 -5.69 -8.34 -0.03
CA GLN A 50 -5.90 -8.22 1.41
C GLN A 50 -7.36 -8.40 1.79
N ASP A 51 -7.59 -9.07 2.93
CA ASP A 51 -8.90 -9.24 3.57
C ASP A 51 -8.84 -8.66 4.99
N GLN A 52 -9.24 -7.40 5.13
CA GLN A 52 -9.31 -6.70 6.40
C GLN A 52 -10.63 -7.06 7.09
N ASN A 53 -10.56 -7.95 8.07
CA ASN A 53 -11.74 -8.51 8.73
C ASN A 53 -11.58 -8.65 10.26
N HIS A 54 -10.50 -8.13 10.81
CA HIS A 54 -10.24 -8.11 12.25
C HIS A 54 -10.24 -6.68 12.76
N ASN A 55 -11.14 -6.36 13.69
CA ASN A 55 -11.13 -5.06 14.35
C ASN A 55 -9.96 -4.97 15.34
N TRP A 56 -9.20 -3.89 15.23
CA TRP A 56 -7.98 -3.62 16.00
C TRP A 56 -8.05 -2.23 16.64
N SER A 57 -7.47 -2.06 17.80
CA SER A 57 -7.34 -0.75 18.44
C SER A 57 -6.02 -0.66 19.21
N GLY A 58 -5.25 0.38 18.94
CA GLY A 58 -3.87 0.43 19.42
C GLY A 58 -3.08 -0.77 18.89
N THR A 59 -2.52 -1.58 19.77
CA THR A 59 -1.70 -2.76 19.44
C THR A 59 -2.41 -4.10 19.67
N SER A 60 -3.73 -4.12 19.80
CA SER A 60 -4.46 -5.34 20.13
C SER A 60 -5.80 -5.45 19.43
N SER A 61 -6.29 -6.68 19.30
CA SER A 61 -7.63 -6.97 18.81
C SER A 61 -8.67 -6.29 19.70
N ALA A 62 -9.68 -5.70 19.08
CA ALA A 62 -10.77 -5.00 19.74
C ALA A 62 -12.14 -5.63 19.35
N PRO A 63 -13.18 -5.45 20.21
CA PRO A 63 -14.51 -5.96 19.90
C PRO A 63 -15.05 -5.39 18.58
N ALA A 64 -15.59 -6.25 17.73
CA ALA A 64 -16.15 -5.82 16.45
C ALA A 64 -17.31 -4.81 16.59
N VAL A 65 -17.99 -4.78 17.73
CA VAL A 65 -19.08 -3.81 18.00
C VAL A 65 -18.59 -2.37 18.04
N ASN A 66 -17.30 -2.14 18.29
CA ASN A 66 -16.71 -0.80 18.35
C ASN A 66 -16.45 -0.19 16.96
N ASN A 67 -16.69 -0.94 15.90
CA ASN A 67 -16.40 -0.55 14.53
C ASN A 67 -17.62 -0.87 13.66
N PRO A 68 -18.20 0.08 12.92
CA PRO A 68 -19.30 -0.20 11.99
C PRO A 68 -18.86 -1.05 10.81
N ASP A 69 -17.58 -0.97 10.40
CA ASP A 69 -17.03 -1.82 9.37
C ASP A 69 -16.79 -3.23 9.88
N ARG A 70 -17.05 -4.20 9.01
CA ARG A 70 -16.96 -5.64 9.33
C ARG A 70 -15.96 -6.37 8.46
N LYS A 71 -15.82 -5.95 7.23
CA LYS A 71 -14.91 -6.54 6.26
C LYS A 71 -14.66 -5.61 5.10
N ILE A 72 -13.41 -5.45 4.73
CA ILE A 72 -12.98 -4.79 3.51
C ILE A 72 -12.00 -5.73 2.81
N GLU A 73 -12.45 -6.31 1.71
CA GLU A 73 -11.67 -7.21 0.89
C GLU A 73 -11.30 -6.48 -0.40
N THR A 74 -10.02 -6.46 -0.74
CA THR A 74 -9.53 -5.74 -1.91
C THR A 74 -8.57 -6.61 -2.70
N ASP A 75 -8.87 -6.71 -3.99
CA ASP A 75 -7.96 -7.19 -5.02
C ASP A 75 -7.38 -5.99 -5.75
N PHE A 76 -6.06 -5.88 -5.79
CA PHE A 76 -5.33 -4.86 -6.53
C PHE A 76 -4.69 -5.51 -7.75
N VAL A 77 -4.86 -4.92 -8.92
CA VAL A 77 -4.18 -5.32 -10.15
C VAL A 77 -3.46 -4.10 -10.69
N THR A 78 -2.14 -4.06 -10.60
CA THR A 78 -1.34 -2.95 -11.11
C THR A 78 -0.64 -3.34 -12.39
N LEU A 79 -0.90 -2.59 -13.47
CA LEU A 79 -0.14 -2.68 -14.71
C LEU A 79 0.99 -1.67 -14.66
N GLY A 80 2.23 -2.14 -14.78
CA GLY A 80 3.41 -1.29 -14.72
C GLY A 80 4.25 -1.37 -15.98
N LEU A 81 4.85 -0.23 -16.31
CA LEU A 81 5.83 -0.10 -17.38
C LEU A 81 7.01 0.71 -16.85
N GLN A 82 8.18 0.09 -16.82
CA GLN A 82 9.45 0.74 -16.49
C GLN A 82 10.33 0.76 -17.72
N TYR A 83 10.99 1.88 -18.00
CA TYR A 83 11.90 2.00 -19.13
C TYR A 83 13.14 2.82 -18.75
N MET A 84 14.31 2.20 -18.88
CA MET A 84 15.60 2.85 -18.70
C MET A 84 16.11 3.40 -20.04
N PHE A 85 16.04 4.74 -20.24
CA PHE A 85 16.51 5.44 -21.44
C PHE A 85 18.01 5.27 -21.66
N ASN A 86 18.73 5.20 -20.54
CA ASN A 86 20.15 4.91 -20.49
C ASN A 86 20.49 4.31 -19.10
N ARG A 87 21.75 4.06 -18.80
CA ARG A 87 22.17 3.48 -17.52
C ARG A 87 21.78 4.32 -16.29
N SER A 88 21.59 5.63 -16.46
CA SER A 88 21.39 6.53 -15.31
C SER A 88 19.96 7.01 -15.15
N TRP A 89 19.16 7.05 -16.21
CA TRP A 89 17.83 7.63 -16.21
C TRP A 89 16.79 6.70 -16.80
N GLY A 90 15.68 6.61 -16.13
CA GLY A 90 14.50 5.89 -16.56
C GLY A 90 13.23 6.57 -16.09
N ALA A 91 12.10 5.98 -16.44
CA ALA A 91 10.79 6.36 -15.98
C ALA A 91 9.95 5.10 -15.70
N GLN A 92 8.98 5.24 -14.81
CA GLN A 92 8.00 4.22 -14.47
C GLN A 92 6.61 4.81 -14.51
N LEU A 93 5.67 4.04 -15.04
CA LEU A 93 4.24 4.31 -15.03
C LEU A 93 3.53 3.13 -14.38
N GLU A 94 2.63 3.39 -13.46
CA GLU A 94 1.77 2.41 -12.83
C GLU A 94 0.31 2.80 -12.98
N LEU A 95 -0.50 1.83 -13.39
CA LEU A 95 -1.93 1.94 -13.59
C LEU A 95 -2.61 0.93 -12.67
N PRO A 96 -2.92 1.30 -11.42
CA PRO A 96 -3.60 0.42 -10.49
C PRO A 96 -5.09 0.33 -10.86
N PHE A 97 -5.63 -0.86 -10.76
CA PHE A 97 -7.04 -1.17 -10.87
C PHE A 97 -7.45 -1.98 -9.64
N GLU A 98 -8.48 -1.55 -8.94
CA GLU A 98 -8.91 -2.16 -7.69
C GLU A 98 -10.32 -2.69 -7.79
N TYR A 99 -10.54 -3.84 -7.18
CA TYR A 99 -11.83 -4.44 -6.93
C TYR A 99 -12.05 -4.54 -5.42
N ARG A 100 -13.11 -3.91 -4.90
CA ARG A 100 -13.36 -3.83 -3.46
C ARG A 100 -14.73 -4.37 -3.09
N ASN A 101 -14.75 -5.18 -2.02
CA ASN A 101 -15.96 -5.73 -1.41
C ASN A 101 -16.02 -5.28 0.05
N TYR A 102 -16.95 -4.39 0.34
CA TYR A 102 -17.20 -3.81 1.65
C TYR A 102 -18.40 -4.45 2.33
N LYS A 103 -18.29 -4.76 3.61
CA LYS A 103 -19.41 -5.14 4.49
C LYS A 103 -19.33 -4.33 5.77
N GLY A 104 -20.42 -3.73 6.15
CA GLY A 104 -20.54 -2.90 7.35
C GLY A 104 -21.95 -2.92 7.94
N VAL A 105 -22.19 -2.04 8.89
CA VAL A 105 -23.48 -1.79 9.55
C VAL A 105 -23.74 -0.30 9.54
N LEU A 106 -24.88 0.11 8.99
CA LEU A 106 -25.36 1.49 8.98
C LEU A 106 -26.78 1.51 9.56
N ASP A 107 -27.03 2.33 10.58
CA ASP A 107 -28.34 2.43 11.26
C ASP A 107 -28.89 1.05 11.67
N ASP A 108 -28.05 0.21 12.28
CA ASP A 108 -28.33 -1.18 12.67
C ASP A 108 -28.67 -2.14 11.52
N ALA A 109 -28.55 -1.71 10.27
CA ALA A 109 -28.78 -2.54 9.10
C ALA A 109 -27.46 -3.00 8.49
N ALA A 110 -27.36 -4.29 8.11
CA ALA A 110 -26.20 -4.80 7.41
C ALA A 110 -26.12 -4.22 5.98
N VAL A 111 -24.95 -3.71 5.65
CA VAL A 111 -24.63 -3.13 4.35
C VAL A 111 -23.59 -3.98 3.65
N ASN A 112 -23.78 -4.18 2.34
CA ASN A 112 -22.79 -4.82 1.47
C ASN A 112 -22.68 -4.01 0.18
N ARG A 113 -21.44 -3.64 -0.18
CA ARG A 113 -21.13 -2.89 -1.40
C ARG A 113 -19.99 -3.55 -2.14
N ARG A 114 -20.07 -3.55 -3.47
CA ARG A 114 -19.00 -4.02 -4.34
C ARG A 114 -18.80 -3.02 -5.45
N TRP A 115 -17.57 -2.67 -5.72
CA TRP A 115 -17.20 -1.77 -6.80
C TRP A 115 -15.79 -2.03 -7.27
N ASP A 116 -15.52 -1.54 -8.44
CA ASP A 116 -14.20 -1.53 -9.07
C ASP A 116 -13.96 -0.17 -9.71
N SER A 117 -12.72 0.20 -9.78
CA SER A 117 -12.28 1.45 -10.41
C SER A 117 -10.79 1.39 -10.72
N LEU A 118 -10.38 2.25 -11.68
CA LEU A 118 -8.99 2.67 -11.75
C LEU A 118 -8.63 3.35 -10.42
N GLY A 119 -7.48 3.06 -9.88
CA GLY A 119 -6.89 3.76 -8.74
C GLY A 119 -6.13 5.03 -9.15
N ASP A 120 -5.31 5.53 -8.26
CA ASP A 120 -4.50 6.72 -8.50
C ASP A 120 -3.24 6.35 -9.30
N ILE A 121 -3.13 6.90 -10.52
CA ILE A 121 -1.99 6.64 -11.42
C ILE A 121 -0.71 7.21 -10.83
N ARG A 122 0.39 6.43 -10.91
CA ARG A 122 1.73 6.85 -10.50
C ARG A 122 2.65 7.02 -11.69
N LEU A 123 3.42 8.10 -11.68
CA LEU A 123 4.43 8.39 -12.69
C LEU A 123 5.72 8.80 -11.99
N GLU A 124 6.80 8.06 -12.22
CA GLU A 124 8.07 8.28 -11.54
C GLU A 124 9.23 8.39 -12.53
N ALA A 125 10.17 9.27 -12.22
CA ALA A 125 11.50 9.28 -12.79
C ALA A 125 12.43 8.43 -11.93
N ILE A 126 13.30 7.67 -12.56
CA ILE A 126 14.28 6.78 -11.89
C ILE A 126 15.68 7.28 -12.22
N TYR A 127 16.52 7.43 -11.19
CA TYR A 127 17.93 7.76 -11.35
C TYR A 127 18.82 6.69 -10.69
N THR A 128 19.67 6.06 -11.48
CA THR A 128 20.59 4.98 -11.07
C THR A 128 22.08 5.32 -11.32
N GLY A 129 22.39 6.58 -11.57
CA GLY A 129 23.74 7.02 -11.91
C GLY A 129 24.78 6.94 -10.79
N PHE A 130 24.40 6.44 -9.59
CA PHE A 130 25.30 6.31 -8.44
C PHE A 130 26.26 5.13 -8.54
N SER A 131 25.89 4.07 -9.26
CA SER A 131 26.65 2.83 -9.36
C SER A 131 26.67 2.31 -10.79
N GLU A 132 27.77 1.59 -11.14
CA GLU A 132 27.92 1.04 -12.49
C GLU A 132 26.99 -0.16 -12.75
N ASP A 133 26.61 -0.87 -11.71
CA ASP A 133 25.81 -2.09 -11.73
C ASP A 133 24.32 -1.84 -11.43
N LEU A 134 23.87 -0.57 -11.42
CA LEU A 134 22.50 -0.19 -11.10
C LEU A 134 22.03 -0.67 -9.71
N SER A 135 22.97 -0.90 -8.81
CA SER A 135 22.67 -1.40 -7.47
C SER A 135 22.00 -0.37 -6.56
N SER A 136 22.05 0.91 -6.94
CA SER A 136 21.46 2.00 -6.18
C SER A 136 20.63 2.90 -7.09
N GLY A 137 19.45 3.28 -6.63
CA GLY A 137 18.59 4.21 -7.35
C GLY A 137 17.78 5.10 -6.42
N LEU A 138 17.35 6.24 -6.98
CA LEU A 138 16.34 7.10 -6.40
C LEU A 138 15.18 7.22 -7.38
N THR A 139 13.97 7.34 -6.84
CA THR A 139 12.78 7.66 -7.59
C THR A 139 12.18 8.97 -7.12
N LEU A 140 11.63 9.73 -8.05
CA LEU A 140 10.88 10.96 -7.79
C LEU A 140 9.63 10.92 -8.68
N GLY A 141 8.46 11.01 -8.08
CA GLY A 141 7.23 10.83 -8.82
C GLY A 141 6.06 11.65 -8.33
N LEU A 142 4.95 11.43 -9.01
CA LEU A 142 3.63 11.97 -8.74
C LEU A 142 2.62 10.84 -8.71
N LYS A 143 1.77 10.82 -7.68
CA LYS A 143 0.50 10.10 -7.68
C LYS A 143 -0.61 11.08 -8.05
N LEU A 144 -1.43 10.72 -9.02
CA LEU A 144 -2.46 11.58 -9.59
C LEU A 144 -3.85 11.11 -9.15
N PRO A 145 -4.78 12.01 -8.78
CA PRO A 145 -6.10 11.67 -8.27
C PRO A 145 -7.04 11.19 -9.38
N THR A 146 -6.74 10.05 -9.97
CA THR A 146 -7.50 9.45 -11.09
C THR A 146 -8.51 8.41 -10.61
N GLY A 147 -8.34 7.92 -9.41
CA GLY A 147 -9.23 6.95 -8.78
C GLY A 147 -10.56 7.57 -8.33
N SER A 148 -11.59 6.72 -8.23
CA SER A 148 -12.89 7.16 -7.70
C SER A 148 -12.81 7.37 -6.19
N ASP A 149 -13.15 8.58 -5.74
CA ASP A 149 -12.95 9.03 -4.36
C ASP A 149 -14.23 9.39 -3.60
N ASN A 150 -15.40 9.21 -4.20
CA ASN A 150 -16.69 9.65 -3.63
C ASN A 150 -17.85 8.67 -3.87
N ARG A 151 -17.55 7.37 -4.11
CA ARG A 151 -18.60 6.39 -4.37
C ARG A 151 -19.39 6.05 -3.11
N ASP A 152 -20.74 6.08 -3.21
CA ASP A 152 -21.65 5.77 -2.09
C ASP A 152 -21.22 6.48 -0.77
N ALA A 153 -20.85 7.75 -0.85
CA ALA A 153 -20.26 8.53 0.24
C ALA A 153 -21.14 8.65 1.50
N ASP A 154 -22.43 8.31 1.41
CA ASP A 154 -23.33 8.21 2.57
C ASP A 154 -23.15 6.91 3.37
N VAL A 155 -22.38 5.94 2.83
CA VAL A 155 -22.22 4.59 3.37
C VAL A 155 -20.77 4.19 3.53
N ILE A 156 -19.90 4.68 2.64
CA ILE A 156 -18.50 4.30 2.55
C ILE A 156 -17.63 5.51 2.85
N ASP A 157 -16.77 5.37 3.82
CA ASP A 157 -15.88 6.42 4.25
C ASP A 157 -14.91 6.86 3.17
N ARG A 158 -14.42 8.08 3.34
CA ARG A 158 -13.52 8.72 2.39
C ARG A 158 -12.20 7.96 2.24
N ASP A 159 -11.69 7.40 3.31
CA ASP A 159 -10.45 6.60 3.36
C ASP A 159 -10.63 5.15 2.91
N THR A 160 -11.88 4.68 2.80
CA THR A 160 -12.23 3.39 2.20
C THR A 160 -12.45 3.48 0.68
N GLN A 161 -12.40 4.68 0.09
CA GLN A 161 -12.51 4.86 -1.36
C GLN A 161 -11.27 4.31 -2.10
N ILE A 162 -11.42 3.95 -3.38
CA ILE A 162 -10.31 3.47 -4.21
C ILE A 162 -9.32 4.61 -4.49
N GLY A 163 -9.81 5.76 -4.92
CA GLY A 163 -8.99 6.94 -5.12
C GLY A 163 -8.85 7.79 -3.86
N THR A 164 -7.69 8.38 -3.67
CA THR A 164 -7.44 9.30 -2.56
C THR A 164 -7.98 10.71 -2.82
N GLY A 165 -8.17 11.11 -4.10
CA GLY A 165 -8.50 12.47 -4.51
C GLY A 165 -7.41 13.47 -4.14
N SER A 166 -6.18 13.02 -3.91
CA SER A 166 -5.03 13.87 -3.65
C SER A 166 -3.98 13.72 -4.75
N THR A 167 -3.25 14.80 -5.03
CA THR A 167 -2.00 14.71 -5.80
C THR A 167 -0.86 14.63 -4.80
N ASP A 168 -0.06 13.59 -4.92
CA ASP A 168 0.99 13.33 -3.97
C ASP A 168 2.37 13.33 -4.65
N LEU A 169 3.37 13.80 -3.91
CA LEU A 169 4.78 13.67 -4.28
C LEU A 169 5.32 12.35 -3.75
N LEU A 170 5.93 11.56 -4.64
CA LEU A 170 6.57 10.30 -4.33
C LEU A 170 8.09 10.47 -4.31
N PHE A 171 8.73 10.02 -3.23
CA PHE A 171 10.19 9.99 -3.09
C PHE A 171 10.60 8.59 -2.70
N GLY A 172 11.29 7.89 -3.59
CA GLY A 172 11.72 6.54 -3.33
C GLY A 172 13.22 6.36 -3.49
N GLY A 173 13.70 5.22 -3.04
CA GLY A 173 15.06 4.81 -3.26
C GLY A 173 15.26 3.33 -2.94
N PHE A 174 16.26 2.76 -3.59
CA PHE A 174 16.65 1.37 -3.35
C PHE A 174 18.17 1.20 -3.37
N HIS A 175 18.60 0.17 -2.67
CA HIS A 175 19.95 -0.32 -2.75
C HIS A 175 19.97 -1.85 -2.64
N ARG A 176 20.80 -2.50 -3.45
CA ARG A 176 20.96 -3.96 -3.42
C ARG A 176 22.42 -4.34 -3.48
N GLY A 177 22.74 -5.50 -2.93
CA GLY A 177 24.13 -5.98 -2.90
C GLY A 177 24.23 -7.48 -2.70
N ARG A 178 25.46 -7.97 -2.72
CA ARG A 178 25.78 -9.39 -2.49
C ARG A 178 26.64 -9.53 -1.25
N PHE A 179 26.45 -10.60 -0.49
CA PHE A 179 27.31 -10.93 0.64
C PHE A 179 28.61 -11.59 0.15
N GLY A 180 29.62 -10.75 -0.16
CA GLY A 180 30.89 -11.21 -0.69
C GLY A 180 30.74 -12.00 -2.01
N ASN A 181 31.39 -13.17 -2.10
CA ASN A 181 31.28 -14.06 -3.27
C ASN A 181 30.23 -15.16 -3.09
N SER A 182 29.34 -15.03 -2.11
CA SER A 182 28.30 -16.03 -1.86
C SER A 182 27.11 -15.86 -2.81
N PRO A 183 26.24 -16.87 -2.95
CA PRO A 183 24.98 -16.72 -3.69
C PRO A 183 23.89 -15.96 -2.92
N TRP A 184 24.19 -15.46 -1.72
CA TRP A 184 23.27 -14.65 -0.92
C TRP A 184 23.37 -13.19 -1.32
N ASN A 185 22.20 -12.60 -1.53
CA ASN A 185 22.02 -11.19 -1.87
C ASN A 185 21.11 -10.54 -0.84
N TRP A 186 21.13 -9.21 -0.81
CA TRP A 186 20.26 -8.41 0.02
C TRP A 186 19.79 -7.19 -0.75
N PHE A 187 18.69 -6.63 -0.33
CA PHE A 187 18.16 -5.35 -0.83
C PHE A 187 17.50 -4.55 0.28
N GLY A 188 17.44 -3.25 0.07
CA GLY A 188 16.65 -2.32 0.84
C GLY A 188 15.95 -1.36 -0.10
N GLN A 189 14.72 -1.03 0.22
CA GLN A 189 13.89 -0.09 -0.52
C GLN A 189 13.11 0.76 0.46
N ALA A 190 12.83 2.01 0.10
CA ALA A 190 11.93 2.88 0.84
C ALA A 190 11.17 3.77 -0.12
N LEU A 191 9.95 4.11 0.23
CA LEU A 191 9.07 5.02 -0.47
C LEU A 191 8.42 5.96 0.56
N LEU A 192 8.37 7.26 0.23
CA LEU A 192 7.67 8.30 0.96
C LEU A 192 6.62 8.91 0.03
N ASP A 193 5.36 8.86 0.44
CA ASP A 193 4.20 9.44 -0.22
C ASP A 193 3.72 10.66 0.56
N VAL A 194 3.76 11.85 -0.07
CA VAL A 194 3.43 13.14 0.56
C VAL A 194 2.29 13.81 -0.19
N PRO A 195 1.06 13.80 0.36
CA PRO A 195 -0.06 14.52 -0.23
C PRO A 195 0.16 16.05 -0.24
N VAL A 196 0.23 16.65 -1.43
CA VAL A 196 0.48 18.09 -1.60
C VAL A 196 -0.75 18.87 -2.04
N LEU A 197 -1.62 18.28 -2.85
CA LEU A 197 -2.92 18.84 -3.23
C LEU A 197 -4.02 17.92 -2.74
N LYS A 198 -5.15 18.47 -2.34
CA LYS A 198 -6.31 17.75 -1.81
C LYS A 198 -7.57 18.12 -2.55
N GLU A 199 -8.53 17.22 -2.60
CA GLU A 199 -9.84 17.42 -3.16
C GLU A 199 -10.92 17.10 -2.13
N GLY A 200 -12.11 17.71 -2.25
CA GLY A 200 -13.27 17.39 -1.42
C GLY A 200 -13.11 17.61 0.09
N GLY A 201 -12.11 18.40 0.52
CA GLY A 201 -11.88 18.64 1.95
C GLY A 201 -11.18 17.49 2.69
N TYR A 202 -10.67 16.49 1.98
CA TYR A 202 -9.92 15.36 2.51
C TYR A 202 -8.44 15.44 2.11
N ARG A 203 -7.55 15.12 3.03
CA ARG A 203 -6.12 14.97 2.80
C ARG A 203 -5.63 13.70 3.49
N PRO A 204 -5.13 12.72 2.75
CA PRO A 204 -4.52 11.52 3.32
C PRO A 204 -3.33 11.86 4.24
N GLY A 205 -3.05 11.00 5.19
CA GLY A 205 -1.82 11.07 5.96
C GLY A 205 -0.59 10.81 5.06
N VAL A 206 0.53 11.42 5.41
CA VAL A 206 1.83 11.06 4.81
C VAL A 206 2.11 9.59 5.08
N GLU A 207 2.56 8.85 4.06
CA GLU A 207 2.87 7.44 4.16
C GLU A 207 4.34 7.17 3.88
N THR A 208 4.93 6.24 4.61
CA THR A 208 6.32 5.81 4.45
C THR A 208 6.37 4.30 4.52
N ASP A 209 6.85 3.68 3.46
CA ASP A 209 7.02 2.25 3.34
C ASP A 209 8.47 1.91 3.14
N ALA A 210 8.94 0.83 3.76
CA ALA A 210 10.31 0.35 3.61
C ALA A 210 10.37 -1.17 3.68
N ALA A 211 11.24 -1.76 2.87
CA ALA A 211 11.51 -3.18 2.88
C ALA A 211 13.01 -3.45 2.98
N LEU A 212 13.35 -4.45 3.77
CA LEU A 212 14.69 -5.04 3.83
C LEU A 212 14.56 -6.54 3.59
N GLY A 213 15.26 -7.05 2.59
CA GLY A 213 15.19 -8.44 2.20
C GLY A 213 16.53 -9.09 1.91
N ILE A 214 16.52 -10.40 2.02
CA ILE A 214 17.61 -11.27 1.58
C ILE A 214 17.04 -12.32 0.63
N TYR A 215 17.84 -12.74 -0.34
CA TYR A 215 17.48 -13.82 -1.24
C TYR A 215 18.68 -14.68 -1.61
N TYR A 216 18.38 -15.95 -1.90
CA TYR A 216 19.39 -16.90 -2.30
C TYR A 216 19.30 -17.19 -3.80
N ASP A 217 20.33 -16.87 -4.56
CA ASP A 217 20.38 -16.96 -6.01
C ASP A 217 21.23 -18.18 -6.48
N GLY A 218 21.16 -19.28 -5.74
CA GLY A 218 21.98 -20.47 -6.00
C GLY A 218 21.25 -21.69 -6.55
N PHE A 219 19.88 -21.67 -6.62
CA PHE A 219 19.13 -22.81 -7.15
C PHE A 219 18.84 -22.63 -8.64
N SER A 220 19.03 -23.72 -9.40
CA SER A 220 18.66 -23.75 -10.81
C SER A 220 18.05 -25.10 -11.17
N LEU A 221 16.92 -25.09 -11.85
CA LEU A 221 16.25 -26.25 -12.39
C LEU A 221 16.13 -26.10 -13.92
N GLY A 222 17.08 -26.68 -14.64
CA GLY A 222 17.19 -26.47 -16.07
C GLY A 222 17.48 -25.02 -16.42
N ARG A 223 16.52 -24.35 -17.06
CA ARG A 223 16.62 -22.93 -17.45
C ARG A 223 15.98 -21.97 -16.43
N VAL A 224 15.32 -22.51 -15.42
CA VAL A 224 14.65 -21.73 -14.39
C VAL A 224 15.60 -21.56 -13.21
N ARG A 225 15.87 -20.31 -12.82
CA ARG A 225 16.52 -19.99 -11.57
C ARG A 225 15.44 -19.73 -10.52
N ILE A 226 15.61 -20.28 -9.33
CA ILE A 226 14.67 -20.19 -8.22
C ILE A 226 15.38 -19.52 -7.06
N ALA A 227 14.89 -18.37 -6.65
CA ALA A 227 15.45 -17.60 -5.56
C ALA A 227 14.43 -17.48 -4.40
N PRO A 228 14.57 -18.25 -3.32
CA PRO A 228 13.85 -17.99 -2.09
C PRO A 228 14.20 -16.61 -1.56
N VAL A 229 13.17 -15.88 -1.11
CA VAL A 229 13.24 -14.52 -0.58
C VAL A 229 12.68 -14.52 0.84
N ALA A 230 13.30 -13.75 1.72
CA ALA A 230 12.75 -13.42 3.02
C ALA A 230 12.96 -11.95 3.28
N GLN A 231 11.90 -11.25 3.70
CA GLN A 231 11.95 -9.81 3.91
C GLN A 231 11.13 -9.37 5.12
N ILE A 232 11.47 -8.19 5.60
CA ILE A 232 10.69 -7.44 6.58
C ILE A 232 10.23 -6.16 5.87
N ILE A 233 8.94 -5.89 5.95
CA ILE A 233 8.32 -4.68 5.40
C ILE A 233 7.80 -3.87 6.57
N GLY A 234 8.10 -2.59 6.61
CA GLY A 234 7.57 -1.63 7.55
C GLY A 234 6.74 -0.58 6.81
N SER A 235 5.55 -0.28 7.33
CA SER A 235 4.70 0.77 6.82
C SER A 235 4.27 1.67 7.97
N TRP A 236 4.33 2.96 7.74
CA TRP A 236 3.84 3.99 8.63
C TRP A 236 3.01 4.99 7.85
N ARG A 237 1.79 5.25 8.33
CA ARG A 237 0.90 6.27 7.80
C ARG A 237 0.45 7.22 8.90
N GLY A 238 0.57 8.51 8.65
CA GLY A 238 0.02 9.55 9.50
C GLY A 238 -1.51 9.57 9.47
N ARG A 239 -2.11 10.35 10.37
CA ARG A 239 -3.56 10.55 10.39
C ARG A 239 -4.00 11.38 9.19
N ASP A 240 -5.17 11.06 8.67
CA ASP A 240 -5.83 11.83 7.64
C ASP A 240 -6.34 13.17 8.23
N ASN A 241 -6.49 14.18 7.38
CA ASN A 241 -6.80 15.54 7.79
C ASN A 241 -7.86 16.18 6.90
N GLY A 242 -8.59 17.11 7.47
CA GLY A 242 -9.61 17.88 6.77
C GLY A 242 -11.03 17.60 7.26
N PRO A 243 -12.01 18.42 6.85
CA PRO A 243 -13.40 18.30 7.32
C PRO A 243 -14.12 17.01 6.85
N ALA A 244 -13.59 16.33 5.83
CA ALA A 244 -14.11 15.06 5.32
C ALA A 244 -13.26 13.86 5.76
N ALA A 245 -12.32 14.05 6.70
CA ALA A 245 -11.49 12.99 7.25
C ALA A 245 -11.96 12.61 8.66
N ASP A 246 -11.64 11.39 9.08
CA ASP A 246 -11.74 10.95 10.47
C ASP A 246 -10.35 10.72 11.08
N PRO A 247 -9.70 11.77 11.63
CA PRO A 247 -8.35 11.66 12.18
C PRO A 247 -8.28 10.78 13.45
N GLU A 248 -9.41 10.45 14.07
CA GLU A 248 -9.45 9.66 15.30
C GLU A 248 -9.34 8.16 15.00
N ASP A 249 -9.75 7.74 13.81
CA ASP A 249 -9.73 6.35 13.37
C ASP A 249 -8.85 6.10 12.12
N THR A 250 -7.90 7.01 11.81
CA THR A 250 -6.96 6.87 10.70
C THR A 250 -5.50 6.93 11.15
N GLY A 251 -4.60 6.38 10.34
CA GLY A 251 -3.17 6.29 10.61
C GLY A 251 -2.77 5.01 11.34
N TYR A 252 -1.63 4.46 10.94
CA TYR A 252 -1.15 3.17 11.45
C TYR A 252 0.38 3.04 11.39
N GLN A 253 0.88 2.03 12.08
CA GLN A 253 2.24 1.51 11.99
C GLN A 253 2.15 -0.01 11.87
N ARG A 254 2.88 -0.58 10.92
CA ARG A 254 2.82 -2.01 10.62
C ARG A 254 4.21 -2.55 10.32
N VAL A 255 4.49 -3.76 10.78
CA VAL A 255 5.66 -4.54 10.39
C VAL A 255 5.21 -5.92 9.95
N LEU A 256 5.60 -6.32 8.74
CA LEU A 256 5.28 -7.60 8.14
C LEU A 256 6.55 -8.44 7.99
N LEU A 257 6.42 -9.75 8.18
CA LEU A 257 7.37 -10.76 7.70
C LEU A 257 6.83 -11.35 6.41
N SER A 258 7.63 -11.33 5.37
CA SER A 258 7.22 -11.78 4.05
C SER A 258 8.22 -12.83 3.50
N PRO A 259 7.97 -14.13 3.72
CA PRO A 259 8.60 -15.18 2.96
C PRO A 259 8.03 -15.24 1.54
N GLY A 260 8.92 -15.35 0.55
CA GLY A 260 8.56 -15.38 -0.85
C GLY A 260 9.49 -16.22 -1.69
N VAL A 261 9.22 -16.27 -2.97
CA VAL A 261 10.03 -16.94 -3.97
C VAL A 261 10.00 -16.20 -5.31
N GLU A 262 11.13 -16.10 -5.96
CA GLU A 262 11.26 -15.54 -7.29
C GLU A 262 11.73 -16.61 -8.27
N PHE A 263 11.04 -16.71 -9.44
CA PHE A 263 11.39 -17.59 -10.55
C PHE A 263 11.87 -16.74 -11.72
N HIS A 264 13.10 -16.97 -12.16
CA HIS A 264 13.66 -16.31 -13.33
C HIS A 264 13.68 -17.26 -14.51
N LEU A 265 12.92 -16.96 -15.53
CA LEU A 265 12.90 -17.63 -16.83
C LEU A 265 13.01 -16.57 -17.94
N HIS A 266 14.23 -16.04 -18.10
CA HIS A 266 14.47 -14.95 -19.06
C HIS A 266 13.68 -15.12 -20.37
N PRO A 267 12.91 -14.09 -20.81
CA PRO A 267 12.81 -12.73 -20.29
C PRO A 267 11.75 -12.51 -19.20
N VAL A 268 11.14 -13.57 -18.66
CA VAL A 268 10.06 -13.50 -17.67
C VAL A 268 10.63 -13.72 -16.27
N LYS A 269 10.12 -12.96 -15.29
CA LYS A 269 10.26 -13.24 -13.87
C LYS A 269 8.88 -13.36 -13.23
N ILE A 270 8.76 -14.23 -12.25
CA ILE A 270 7.55 -14.41 -11.43
C ILE A 270 8.00 -14.34 -9.98
N TYR A 271 7.40 -13.46 -9.22
CA TYR A 271 7.61 -13.33 -7.78
C TYR A 271 6.29 -13.58 -7.05
N ALA A 272 6.33 -14.29 -5.93
CA ALA A 272 5.18 -14.47 -5.06
C ALA A 272 5.63 -14.48 -3.61
N ASP A 273 4.84 -13.87 -2.73
CA ASP A 273 5.02 -13.91 -1.29
C ASP A 273 3.71 -13.97 -0.51
N VAL A 274 3.87 -14.22 0.79
CA VAL A 274 2.81 -14.15 1.78
C VAL A 274 3.32 -13.28 2.92
N GLU A 275 2.56 -12.25 3.27
CA GLU A 275 2.96 -11.26 4.26
C GLU A 275 2.18 -11.46 5.56
N PHE A 276 2.90 -11.64 6.66
CA PHE A 276 2.35 -11.87 7.99
C PHE A 276 2.61 -10.65 8.88
N PRO A 277 1.55 -9.95 9.35
CA PRO A 277 1.72 -8.89 10.33
C PRO A 277 2.31 -9.46 11.64
N VAL A 278 3.49 -8.96 12.02
CA VAL A 278 4.14 -9.31 13.31
C VAL A 278 4.06 -8.18 14.32
N TYR A 279 3.75 -6.98 13.83
CA TYR A 279 3.41 -5.82 14.63
C TYR A 279 2.41 -4.97 13.89
N GLU A 280 1.36 -4.55 14.61
CA GLU A 280 0.39 -3.56 14.15
C GLU A 280 0.02 -2.63 15.29
N HIS A 281 -0.01 -1.35 14.99
CA HIS A 281 -0.55 -0.30 15.83
C HIS A 281 -1.41 0.61 14.97
N VAL A 282 -2.68 0.72 15.32
CA VAL A 282 -3.63 1.58 14.63
C VAL A 282 -4.14 2.68 15.55
N THR A 283 -4.51 3.82 14.99
CA THR A 283 -5.20 4.87 15.74
C THR A 283 -6.70 4.54 15.75
N GLY A 284 -7.33 4.64 16.94
CA GLY A 284 -8.76 4.35 17.09
C GLY A 284 -9.11 2.89 16.84
N ASN A 285 -10.19 2.65 16.10
CA ASN A 285 -10.65 1.32 15.72
C ASN A 285 -10.56 1.15 14.19
N GLN A 286 -9.71 0.24 13.72
CA GLN A 286 -9.52 -0.01 12.29
C GLN A 286 -9.58 -1.51 11.98
N LEU A 287 -9.97 -1.85 10.75
CA LEU A 287 -9.86 -3.22 10.28
C LEU A 287 -8.44 -3.51 9.81
N VAL A 288 -7.90 -4.66 10.22
CA VAL A 288 -6.60 -5.16 9.79
C VAL A 288 -6.73 -6.51 9.08
N ALA A 289 -5.80 -6.79 8.18
CA ALA A 289 -5.72 -8.06 7.49
C ALA A 289 -4.76 -9.01 8.23
N PRO A 290 -5.17 -10.23 8.59
CA PRO A 290 -4.29 -11.19 9.28
C PRO A 290 -3.19 -11.75 8.37
N VAL A 291 -3.35 -11.65 7.06
CA VAL A 291 -2.41 -12.11 6.05
C VAL A 291 -2.65 -11.34 4.76
N LEU A 292 -1.57 -11.02 4.04
CA LEU A 292 -1.62 -10.39 2.72
C LEU A 292 -0.86 -11.27 1.72
N PHE A 293 -1.16 -11.11 0.44
CA PHE A 293 -0.54 -11.87 -0.64
C PHE A 293 -0.12 -10.95 -1.77
N LYS A 294 1.04 -11.23 -2.36
CA LYS A 294 1.54 -10.55 -3.55
C LYS A 294 1.98 -11.56 -4.60
N LEU A 295 1.64 -11.30 -5.85
CA LEU A 295 2.11 -11.99 -7.03
C LEU A 295 2.51 -10.98 -8.10
N SER A 296 3.74 -11.04 -8.56
CA SER A 296 4.25 -10.18 -9.63
C SER A 296 4.72 -11.02 -10.81
N VAL A 297 4.33 -10.62 -12.01
CA VAL A 297 4.82 -11.21 -13.27
C VAL A 297 5.40 -10.10 -14.13
N SER A 298 6.69 -10.18 -14.44
CA SER A 298 7.36 -9.17 -15.25
C SER A 298 8.01 -9.77 -16.51
N TYR A 299 8.06 -8.97 -17.55
CA TYR A 299 8.66 -9.27 -18.85
C TYR A 299 9.67 -8.18 -19.21
N MET A 300 10.92 -8.57 -19.42
CA MET A 300 12.00 -7.66 -19.81
C MET A 300 12.19 -7.63 -21.33
N PHE A 301 12.41 -6.44 -21.93
CA PHE A 301 12.59 -6.26 -23.38
C PHE A 301 13.59 -5.16 -23.71
#